data_d191e84538153fb8e7030f5bb7abe426
#
_entry.id   d191e84538153fb8e7030f5bb7abe426
#
_cell.length_a   1.000
_cell.length_b   1.000
_cell.length_c   1.000
_cell.angle_alpha   90.00
_cell.angle_beta   90.00
_cell.angle_gamma   90.00
#
_symmetry.space_group_name_H-M   'P 1'
#
loop_
_entity.id
_entity.type
_entity.pdbx_description
1 polymer ?
#
loop_
_entity_poly.entity_id
_entity_poly.type
_entity_poly.pdbx_seq_one_letter_code
_entity_poly.pdbx_strand_id
1 'polypeptide(L)'
;MSTEYFTRRQDKLRTELAEKNVDGMLVTNLTHIRYLCGFTGSSGSLLMAPDSCEFITDGRYVFQSRNEVKGANITIDSIPHLQVIKNNNFLSRGLKIGFAGECVSHQMFSDISTILPHVTWESLVGCVETLAMEKDHKEIEAIKTAVEITDTAFAEVFPMIKIGVEEQTISNQLSFLYRKYGDSDADAFAPI
;
A
#
# COMPACT_ATOMS: atom_id res chain seq x y z
N MET A 1 -1.08 -12.20 -8.49
CA MET A 1 0.24 -12.49 -7.87
C MET A 1 0.11 -13.69 -6.96
N SER A 2 1.16 -14.55 -6.83
CA SER A 2 1.12 -15.68 -5.90
C SER A 2 1.27 -15.21 -4.45
N THR A 3 0.72 -15.95 -3.50
CA THR A 3 0.84 -15.68 -2.05
C THR A 3 2.30 -15.56 -1.61
N GLU A 4 3.20 -16.34 -2.20
CA GLU A 4 4.63 -16.39 -1.89
C GLU A 4 5.35 -15.02 -1.98
N TYR A 5 5.00 -14.17 -2.94
CA TYR A 5 5.59 -12.82 -3.04
C TYR A 5 5.27 -11.95 -1.84
N PHE A 6 4.02 -11.96 -1.42
CA PHE A 6 3.58 -11.14 -0.28
C PHE A 6 4.13 -11.69 1.03
N THR A 7 4.14 -13.00 1.22
CA THR A 7 4.74 -13.64 2.38
C THR A 7 6.22 -13.26 2.51
N ARG A 8 6.99 -13.33 1.42
CA ARG A 8 8.41 -12.93 1.44
C ARG A 8 8.61 -11.46 1.84
N ARG A 9 7.73 -10.54 1.39
CA ARG A 9 7.80 -9.12 1.78
C ARG A 9 7.45 -8.93 3.25
N GLN A 10 6.45 -9.64 3.74
CA GLN A 10 6.08 -9.64 5.15
C GLN A 10 7.22 -10.20 6.02
N ASP A 11 7.88 -11.27 5.60
CA ASP A 11 9.01 -11.86 6.33
C ASP A 11 10.22 -10.92 6.37
N LYS A 12 10.54 -10.25 5.26
CA LYS A 12 11.58 -9.19 5.24
C LYS A 12 11.24 -8.07 6.23
N LEU A 13 9.97 -7.61 6.26
CA LEU A 13 9.55 -6.58 7.21
C LEU A 13 9.65 -7.06 8.65
N ARG A 14 9.26 -8.31 8.95
CA ARG A 14 9.42 -8.90 10.30
C ARG A 14 10.89 -8.92 10.74
N THR A 15 11.80 -9.26 9.83
CA THR A 15 13.24 -9.25 10.11
C THR A 15 13.72 -7.84 10.46
N GLU A 16 13.34 -6.83 9.68
CA GLU A 16 13.70 -5.43 9.95
C GLU A 16 13.12 -4.92 11.27
N LEU A 17 11.88 -5.28 11.59
CA LEU A 17 11.25 -4.92 12.86
C LEU A 17 11.98 -5.57 14.05
N ALA A 18 12.38 -6.83 13.94
CA ALA A 18 13.14 -7.54 14.97
C ALA A 18 14.50 -6.88 15.24
N GLU A 19 15.21 -6.43 14.20
CA GLU A 19 16.47 -5.68 14.33
C GLU A 19 16.30 -4.36 15.10
N LYS A 20 15.11 -3.76 15.02
CA LYS A 20 14.73 -2.54 15.75
C LYS A 20 14.12 -2.82 17.15
N ASN A 21 14.07 -4.09 17.57
CA ASN A 21 13.39 -4.54 18.79
C ASN A 21 11.91 -4.11 18.83
N VAL A 22 11.21 -4.28 17.71
CA VAL A 22 9.77 -4.01 17.55
C VAL A 22 9.08 -5.33 17.19
N ASP A 23 8.02 -5.68 17.92
CA ASP A 23 7.36 -7.00 17.83
C ASP A 23 6.43 -7.12 16.62
N GLY A 24 5.97 -6.00 16.07
CA GLY A 24 5.05 -5.97 14.93
C GLY A 24 4.81 -4.56 14.42
N MET A 25 3.92 -4.41 13.44
CA MET A 25 3.63 -3.11 12.84
C MET A 25 2.15 -2.95 12.48
N LEU A 26 1.58 -1.80 12.81
CA LEU A 26 0.29 -1.36 12.28
C LEU A 26 0.53 -0.50 11.03
N VAL A 27 0.07 -0.99 9.88
CA VAL A 27 0.20 -0.34 8.58
C VAL A 27 -1.16 0.22 8.18
N THR A 28 -1.22 1.53 7.97
CA THR A 28 -2.44 2.26 7.60
C THR A 28 -2.33 2.95 6.23
N ASN A 29 -1.12 3.10 5.70
CA ASN A 29 -0.89 3.61 4.37
C ASN A 29 -1.30 2.57 3.32
N LEU A 30 -2.21 2.94 2.42
CA LEU A 30 -2.78 2.03 1.42
C LEU A 30 -1.74 1.54 0.40
N THR A 31 -0.73 2.35 0.07
CA THR A 31 0.37 1.94 -0.80
C THR A 31 1.21 0.84 -0.15
N HIS A 32 1.49 0.97 1.16
CA HIS A 32 2.19 -0.05 1.92
C HIS A 32 1.36 -1.33 2.07
N ILE A 33 0.05 -1.20 2.31
CA ILE A 33 -0.87 -2.33 2.37
C ILE A 33 -0.89 -3.07 1.03
N ARG A 34 -0.98 -2.35 -0.08
CA ARG A 34 -0.90 -2.93 -1.43
C ARG A 34 0.42 -3.68 -1.65
N TYR A 35 1.54 -3.11 -1.23
CA TYR A 35 2.86 -3.73 -1.32
C TYR A 35 2.95 -5.02 -0.48
N LEU A 36 2.42 -5.02 0.74
CA LEU A 36 2.55 -6.09 1.72
C LEU A 36 1.52 -7.22 1.57
N CYS A 37 0.30 -6.94 1.09
CA CYS A 37 -0.74 -7.97 0.98
C CYS A 37 -1.56 -7.93 -0.33
N GLY A 38 -1.31 -6.97 -1.22
CA GLY A 38 -1.93 -6.89 -2.54
C GLY A 38 -3.25 -6.15 -2.62
N PHE A 39 -3.81 -5.68 -1.53
CA PHE A 39 -5.09 -4.98 -1.51
C PHE A 39 -5.01 -3.61 -2.20
N THR A 40 -5.95 -3.33 -3.12
CA THR A 40 -5.99 -2.11 -3.93
C THR A 40 -7.15 -1.17 -3.59
N GLY A 41 -7.99 -1.52 -2.64
CA GLY A 41 -9.13 -0.69 -2.23
C GLY A 41 -8.73 0.55 -1.42
N SER A 42 -9.70 1.42 -1.13
CA SER A 42 -9.47 2.73 -0.49
C SER A 42 -9.69 2.74 1.04
N SER A 43 -9.96 1.59 1.67
CA SER A 43 -10.11 1.48 3.13
C SER A 43 -9.56 0.14 3.61
N GLY A 44 -8.53 0.19 4.44
CA GLY A 44 -7.91 -0.99 5.02
C GLY A 44 -6.85 -0.65 6.05
N SER A 45 -6.59 -1.59 6.94
CA SER A 45 -5.44 -1.59 7.86
C SER A 45 -4.84 -2.98 7.89
N LEU A 46 -3.52 -3.07 7.90
CA LEU A 46 -2.80 -4.33 8.03
C LEU A 46 -2.06 -4.31 9.36
N LEU A 47 -2.37 -5.26 10.23
CA LEU A 47 -1.68 -5.47 11.48
C LEU A 47 -0.78 -6.69 11.34
N MET A 48 0.51 -6.47 11.37
CA MET A 48 1.52 -7.52 11.48
C MET A 48 1.86 -7.70 12.97
N ALA A 49 1.23 -8.66 13.62
CA ALA A 49 1.55 -9.08 14.97
C ALA A 49 2.66 -10.17 14.94
N PRO A 50 3.28 -10.54 16.09
CA PRO A 50 4.35 -11.54 16.11
C PRO A 50 3.98 -12.85 15.42
N ASP A 51 2.80 -13.38 15.70
CA ASP A 51 2.36 -14.70 15.25
C ASP A 51 1.26 -14.65 14.17
N SER A 52 0.79 -13.46 13.79
CA SER A 52 -0.29 -13.30 12.82
C SER A 52 -0.11 -12.09 11.90
N CYS A 53 -0.85 -12.08 10.82
CA CYS A 53 -1.02 -10.93 9.95
C CYS A 53 -2.51 -10.76 9.69
N GLU A 54 -3.09 -9.65 10.13
CA GLU A 54 -4.52 -9.38 10.07
C GLU A 54 -4.79 -8.19 9.15
N PHE A 55 -5.55 -8.43 8.10
CA PHE A 55 -6.06 -7.36 7.23
C PHE A 55 -7.49 -7.03 7.62
N ILE A 56 -7.75 -5.77 7.92
CA ILE A 56 -9.03 -5.26 8.40
C ILE A 56 -9.59 -4.28 7.38
N THR A 57 -10.84 -4.47 6.98
CA THR A 57 -11.55 -3.60 6.04
C THR A 57 -13.06 -3.57 6.33
N ASP A 58 -13.80 -2.77 5.59
CA ASP A 58 -15.26 -2.64 5.73
C ASP A 58 -16.05 -3.43 4.68
N GLY A 59 -17.38 -3.45 4.83
CA GLY A 59 -18.29 -4.26 4.01
C GLY A 59 -18.28 -3.94 2.50
N ARG A 60 -17.76 -2.79 2.08
CA ARG A 60 -17.63 -2.43 0.66
C ARG A 60 -16.62 -3.33 -0.06
N TYR A 61 -15.65 -3.89 0.68
CA TYR A 61 -14.52 -4.64 0.15
C TYR A 61 -14.59 -6.15 0.38
N VAL A 62 -15.77 -6.71 0.73
CA VAL A 62 -15.95 -8.16 1.00
C VAL A 62 -15.39 -9.03 -0.12
N PHE A 63 -15.77 -8.77 -1.36
CA PHE A 63 -15.33 -9.56 -2.51
C PHE A 63 -13.91 -9.23 -2.93
N GLN A 64 -13.57 -7.96 -2.97
CA GLN A 64 -12.26 -7.48 -3.40
C GLN A 64 -11.16 -7.99 -2.45
N SER A 65 -11.33 -7.85 -1.14
CA SER A 65 -10.34 -8.30 -0.17
C SER A 65 -10.08 -9.81 -0.26
N ARG A 66 -11.13 -10.63 -0.42
CA ARG A 66 -10.99 -12.08 -0.57
C ARG A 66 -10.21 -12.48 -1.81
N ASN A 67 -10.32 -11.71 -2.89
CA ASN A 67 -9.60 -11.97 -4.13
C ASN A 67 -8.16 -11.48 -4.09
N GLU A 68 -7.92 -10.29 -3.55
CA GLU A 68 -6.64 -9.59 -3.62
C GLU A 68 -5.70 -9.89 -2.46
N VAL A 69 -6.21 -9.93 -1.22
CA VAL A 69 -5.38 -10.07 -0.03
C VAL A 69 -4.70 -11.44 0.02
N LYS A 70 -3.39 -11.42 0.21
CA LYS A 70 -2.55 -12.60 0.34
C LYS A 70 -1.65 -12.50 1.58
N GLY A 71 -1.43 -13.62 2.24
CA GLY A 71 -0.55 -13.71 3.40
C GLY A 71 -1.11 -13.05 4.67
N ALA A 72 -2.40 -12.74 4.72
CA ALA A 72 -3.07 -12.18 5.88
C ALA A 72 -4.46 -12.79 6.07
N ASN A 73 -4.91 -12.91 7.31
CA ASN A 73 -6.30 -13.19 7.64
C ASN A 73 -7.15 -11.94 7.34
N ILE A 74 -8.40 -12.14 6.94
CA ILE A 74 -9.27 -11.03 6.56
C ILE A 74 -10.38 -10.89 7.60
N THR A 75 -10.46 -9.73 8.23
CA THR A 75 -11.55 -9.33 9.11
C THR A 75 -12.33 -8.19 8.46
N ILE A 76 -13.64 -8.38 8.31
CA ILE A 76 -14.54 -7.39 7.71
C ILE A 76 -15.53 -6.94 8.78
N ASP A 77 -15.53 -5.66 9.07
CA ASP A 77 -16.42 -5.08 10.09
C ASP A 77 -16.85 -3.67 9.67
N SER A 78 -17.95 -3.17 10.27
CA SER A 78 -18.50 -1.83 10.07
C SER A 78 -17.99 -0.79 11.08
N ILE A 79 -17.27 -1.23 12.11
CA ILE A 79 -16.71 -0.35 13.14
C ILE A 79 -15.29 0.10 12.77
N PRO A 80 -14.76 1.16 13.38
CA PRO A 80 -13.39 1.62 13.13
C PRO A 80 -12.36 0.51 13.35
N HIS A 81 -11.35 0.42 12.46
CA HIS A 81 -10.36 -0.67 12.44
C HIS A 81 -9.61 -0.84 13.77
N LEU A 82 -9.29 0.26 14.46
CA LEU A 82 -8.66 0.19 15.80
C LEU A 82 -9.57 -0.49 16.83
N GLN A 83 -10.87 -0.28 16.73
CA GLN A 83 -11.84 -0.95 17.60
C GLN A 83 -11.95 -2.43 17.26
N VAL A 84 -11.84 -2.81 15.99
CA VAL A 84 -11.76 -4.22 15.57
C VAL A 84 -10.53 -4.90 16.19
N ILE A 85 -9.35 -4.24 16.13
CA ILE A 85 -8.11 -4.75 16.72
C ILE A 85 -8.30 -5.00 18.22
N LYS A 86 -8.91 -4.06 18.92
CA LYS A 86 -9.19 -4.17 20.35
C LYS A 86 -10.15 -5.31 20.68
N ASN A 87 -11.29 -5.36 19.99
CA ASN A 87 -12.36 -6.32 20.28
C ASN A 87 -11.95 -7.78 20.01
N ASN A 88 -11.09 -7.99 19.00
CA ASN A 88 -10.57 -9.32 18.67
C ASN A 88 -9.28 -9.67 19.45
N ASN A 89 -8.80 -8.80 20.33
CA ASN A 89 -7.57 -9.00 21.10
C ASN A 89 -6.36 -9.42 20.24
N PHE A 90 -6.20 -8.82 19.06
CA PHE A 90 -5.10 -9.14 18.15
C PHE A 90 -3.72 -8.77 18.71
N LEU A 91 -3.66 -7.91 19.73
CA LEU A 91 -2.42 -7.48 20.36
C LEU A 91 -2.43 -7.82 21.86
N SER A 92 -1.46 -8.62 22.29
CA SER A 92 -1.24 -8.97 23.69
C SER A 92 -0.63 -7.79 24.46
N ARG A 93 -0.70 -7.85 25.80
CA ARG A 93 -0.04 -6.86 26.67
C ARG A 93 1.47 -6.91 26.55
N GLY A 94 2.08 -5.72 26.58
CA GLY A 94 3.53 -5.56 26.62
C GLY A 94 4.21 -5.64 25.26
N LEU A 95 3.45 -5.83 24.17
CA LEU A 95 4.02 -5.75 22.82
C LEU A 95 4.45 -4.32 22.49
N LYS A 96 5.53 -4.23 21.75
CA LYS A 96 6.02 -3.00 21.12
C LYS A 96 5.67 -3.04 19.64
N ILE A 97 4.72 -2.21 19.21
CA ILE A 97 4.20 -2.18 17.86
C ILE A 97 4.61 -0.89 17.16
N GLY A 98 5.21 -1.03 15.98
CA GLY A 98 5.60 0.07 15.13
C GLY A 98 4.41 0.64 14.35
N PHE A 99 4.55 1.89 13.92
CA PHE A 99 3.70 2.53 12.91
C PHE A 99 4.53 3.46 12.04
N ALA A 100 4.10 3.71 10.80
CA ALA A 100 4.77 4.63 9.90
C ALA A 100 4.53 6.08 10.34
N GLY A 101 5.53 6.69 10.99
CA GLY A 101 5.42 8.01 11.62
C GLY A 101 5.10 9.12 10.62
N GLU A 102 5.55 9.00 9.39
CA GLU A 102 5.25 9.91 8.28
C GLU A 102 3.82 9.82 7.75
N CYS A 103 3.12 8.72 8.04
CA CYS A 103 1.77 8.45 7.54
C CYS A 103 0.68 8.59 8.61
N VAL A 104 1.06 8.62 9.89
CA VAL A 104 0.13 8.67 11.02
C VAL A 104 0.02 10.09 11.55
N SER A 105 -1.17 10.69 11.45
CA SER A 105 -1.43 12.01 12.02
C SER A 105 -1.37 11.99 13.55
N HIS A 106 -1.15 13.16 14.17
CA HIS A 106 -1.19 13.29 15.64
C HIS A 106 -2.52 12.80 16.23
N GLN A 107 -3.65 13.09 15.58
CA GLN A 107 -4.96 12.60 16.02
C GLN A 107 -5.02 11.08 15.99
N MET A 108 -4.58 10.46 14.90
CA MET A 108 -4.56 9.01 14.78
C MET A 108 -3.65 8.36 15.82
N PHE A 109 -2.51 8.96 16.13
CA PHE A 109 -1.64 8.46 17.21
C PHE A 109 -2.32 8.56 18.58
N SER A 110 -3.04 9.64 18.86
CA SER A 110 -3.83 9.79 20.09
C SER A 110 -4.91 8.72 20.20
N ASP A 111 -5.61 8.43 19.10
CA ASP A 111 -6.65 7.40 19.05
C ASP A 111 -6.06 6.00 19.28
N ILE A 112 -4.95 5.66 18.62
CA ILE A 112 -4.22 4.41 18.81
C ILE A 112 -3.84 4.22 20.28
N SER A 113 -3.23 5.23 20.89
CA SER A 113 -2.76 5.19 22.28
C SER A 113 -3.91 5.08 23.28
N THR A 114 -5.05 5.69 22.98
CA THR A 114 -6.25 5.67 23.83
C THR A 114 -7.01 4.34 23.72
N ILE A 115 -7.14 3.80 22.52
CA ILE A 115 -7.90 2.58 22.28
C ILE A 115 -7.12 1.33 22.70
N LEU A 116 -5.79 1.33 22.52
CA LEU A 116 -4.87 0.23 22.80
C LEU A 116 -3.77 0.64 23.81
N PRO A 117 -4.13 1.03 25.05
CA PRO A 117 -3.18 1.58 26.02
C PRO A 117 -2.22 0.55 26.61
N HIS A 118 -2.42 -0.73 26.34
CA HIS A 118 -1.59 -1.83 26.82
C HIS A 118 -0.44 -2.19 25.87
N VAL A 119 -0.32 -1.47 24.75
CA VAL A 119 0.71 -1.62 23.72
C VAL A 119 1.69 -0.45 23.80
N THR A 120 2.97 -0.72 23.66
CA THR A 120 3.99 0.32 23.48
C THR A 120 4.09 0.65 21.99
N TRP A 121 3.88 1.92 21.65
CA TRP A 121 3.90 2.36 20.25
C TRP A 121 5.25 2.99 19.88
N GLU A 122 5.82 2.56 18.75
CA GLU A 122 7.09 3.06 18.22
C GLU A 122 6.89 3.69 16.85
N SER A 123 7.31 4.95 16.72
CA SER A 123 7.31 5.64 15.42
C SER A 123 8.49 5.15 14.59
N LEU A 124 8.21 4.55 13.45
CA LEU A 124 9.20 4.08 12.48
C LEU A 124 9.11 4.93 11.22
N VAL A 125 10.25 5.14 10.57
CA VAL A 125 10.34 5.92 9.33
C VAL A 125 10.97 5.05 8.24
N GLY A 126 10.35 5.03 7.07
CA GLY A 126 10.92 4.41 5.87
C GLY A 126 11.01 2.88 5.87
N CYS A 127 10.40 2.16 6.82
CA CYS A 127 10.56 0.70 6.91
C CYS A 127 10.04 -0.03 5.67
N VAL A 128 8.83 0.30 5.21
CA VAL A 128 8.24 -0.35 4.03
C VAL A 128 8.88 0.19 2.74
N GLU A 129 9.17 1.48 2.70
CA GLU A 129 9.83 2.13 1.57
C GLU A 129 11.22 1.55 1.31
N THR A 130 12.01 1.29 2.35
CA THR A 130 13.33 0.68 2.23
C THR A 130 13.25 -0.71 1.59
N LEU A 131 12.27 -1.52 2.02
CA LEU A 131 12.03 -2.82 1.39
C LEU A 131 11.59 -2.70 -0.07
N ALA A 132 10.78 -1.71 -0.39
CA ALA A 132 10.28 -1.46 -1.74
C ALA A 132 11.33 -0.84 -2.69
N MET A 133 12.48 -0.37 -2.20
CA MET A 133 13.57 0.12 -3.06
C MET A 133 14.15 -1.00 -3.92
N GLU A 134 14.31 -2.20 -3.39
CA GLU A 134 14.73 -3.37 -4.15
C GLU A 134 13.53 -4.02 -4.84
N LYS A 135 13.46 -3.90 -6.17
CA LYS A 135 12.34 -4.43 -6.96
C LYS A 135 12.52 -5.92 -7.22
N ASP A 136 11.46 -6.69 -7.00
CA ASP A 136 11.43 -8.09 -7.41
C ASP A 136 11.22 -8.24 -8.93
N HIS A 137 11.37 -9.47 -9.44
CA HIS A 137 11.27 -9.74 -10.88
C HIS A 137 9.92 -9.29 -11.48
N LYS A 138 8.80 -9.46 -10.75
CA LYS A 138 7.48 -9.04 -11.24
C LYS A 138 7.29 -7.53 -11.21
N GLU A 139 7.85 -6.86 -10.24
CA GLU A 139 7.86 -5.39 -10.21
C GLU A 139 8.69 -4.84 -11.37
N ILE A 140 9.82 -5.48 -11.69
CA ILE A 140 10.64 -5.12 -12.86
C ILE A 140 9.86 -5.35 -14.17
N GLU A 141 9.15 -6.47 -14.31
CA GLU A 141 8.30 -6.72 -15.49
C GLU A 141 7.20 -5.68 -15.62
N ALA A 142 6.51 -5.35 -14.53
CA ALA A 142 5.47 -4.33 -14.54
C ALA A 142 6.03 -2.94 -14.91
N ILE A 143 7.21 -2.59 -14.40
CA ILE A 143 7.90 -1.34 -14.77
C ILE A 143 8.25 -1.33 -16.27
N LYS A 144 8.78 -2.43 -16.81
CA LYS A 144 9.08 -2.55 -18.25
C LYS A 144 7.84 -2.34 -19.11
N THR A 145 6.72 -2.99 -18.74
CA THR A 145 5.44 -2.80 -19.44
C THR A 145 4.98 -1.33 -19.37
N ALA A 146 5.10 -0.68 -18.24
CA ALA A 146 4.76 0.73 -18.11
C ALA A 146 5.64 1.65 -18.98
N VAL A 147 6.94 1.34 -19.07
CA VAL A 147 7.87 2.04 -19.97
C VAL A 147 7.47 1.85 -21.43
N GLU A 148 7.18 0.63 -21.88
CA GLU A 148 6.72 0.33 -23.24
C GLU A 148 5.45 1.10 -23.64
N ILE A 149 4.49 1.18 -22.69
CA ILE A 149 3.27 1.98 -22.87
C ILE A 149 3.61 3.46 -23.04
N THR A 150 4.48 3.98 -22.18
CA THR A 150 4.90 5.38 -22.22
C THR A 150 5.62 5.72 -23.51
N ASP A 151 6.57 4.89 -23.94
CA ASP A 151 7.32 5.08 -25.17
C ASP A 151 6.41 5.04 -26.41
N THR A 152 5.44 4.11 -26.43
CA THR A 152 4.45 3.99 -27.50
C THR A 152 3.57 5.23 -27.57
N ALA A 153 3.04 5.68 -26.44
CA ALA A 153 2.21 6.88 -26.38
C ALA A 153 3.00 8.14 -26.81
N PHE A 154 4.24 8.27 -26.34
CA PHE A 154 5.11 9.38 -26.71
C PHE A 154 5.43 9.41 -28.20
N ALA A 155 5.74 8.25 -28.80
CA ALA A 155 6.01 8.16 -30.23
C ALA A 155 4.82 8.63 -31.10
N GLU A 156 3.57 8.38 -30.66
CA GLU A 156 2.38 8.87 -31.36
C GLU A 156 2.15 10.37 -31.17
N VAL A 157 2.49 10.92 -30.02
CA VAL A 157 2.28 12.36 -29.73
C VAL A 157 3.41 13.23 -30.28
N PHE A 158 4.63 12.71 -30.33
CA PHE A 158 5.81 13.48 -30.75
C PHE A 158 5.63 14.25 -32.09
N PRO A 159 5.05 13.67 -33.17
CA PRO A 159 4.80 14.39 -34.42
C PRO A 159 3.77 15.54 -34.31
N MET A 160 2.97 15.57 -33.23
CA MET A 160 1.98 16.61 -32.97
C MET A 160 2.61 17.87 -32.34
N ILE A 161 3.80 17.77 -31.78
CA ILE A 161 4.50 18.88 -31.13
C ILE A 161 5.03 19.83 -32.20
N LYS A 162 4.29 20.90 -32.48
CA LYS A 162 4.61 21.90 -33.49
C LYS A 162 4.35 23.31 -32.93
N ILE A 163 4.97 24.30 -33.55
CA ILE A 163 4.71 25.71 -33.20
C ILE A 163 3.22 26.02 -33.34
N GLY A 164 2.63 26.56 -32.27
CA GLY A 164 1.21 26.95 -32.20
C GLY A 164 0.27 25.86 -31.65
N VAL A 165 0.77 24.66 -31.31
CA VAL A 165 -0.03 23.66 -30.60
C VAL A 165 -0.07 24.01 -29.14
N GLU A 166 -1.26 23.97 -28.54
CA GLU A 166 -1.47 24.19 -27.12
C GLU A 166 -0.98 22.97 -26.30
N GLU A 167 -0.33 23.23 -25.18
CA GLU A 167 0.13 22.19 -24.23
C GLU A 167 -1.02 21.26 -23.80
N GLN A 168 -2.21 21.83 -23.54
CA GLN A 168 -3.40 21.07 -23.16
C GLN A 168 -3.80 20.04 -24.22
N THR A 169 -3.61 20.33 -25.51
CA THR A 169 -3.87 19.37 -26.59
C THR A 169 -2.94 18.19 -26.51
N ILE A 170 -1.66 18.40 -26.23
CA ILE A 170 -0.66 17.36 -26.08
C ILE A 170 -0.95 16.53 -24.83
N SER A 171 -1.24 17.17 -23.70
CA SER A 171 -1.58 16.52 -22.43
C SER A 171 -2.81 15.62 -22.57
N ASN A 172 -3.89 16.12 -23.16
CA ASN A 172 -5.11 15.35 -23.40
C ASN A 172 -4.86 14.11 -24.27
N GLN A 173 -4.03 14.26 -25.31
CA GLN A 173 -3.70 13.15 -26.20
C GLN A 173 -2.85 12.09 -25.47
N LEU A 174 -1.86 12.50 -24.67
CA LEU A 174 -1.08 11.58 -23.84
C LEU A 174 -1.97 10.81 -22.86
N SER A 175 -2.85 11.49 -22.13
CA SER A 175 -3.79 10.88 -21.20
C SER A 175 -4.70 9.87 -21.90
N PHE A 176 -5.20 10.19 -23.09
CA PHE A 176 -5.99 9.26 -23.90
C PHE A 176 -5.19 8.01 -24.28
N LEU A 177 -3.94 8.18 -24.72
CA LEU A 177 -3.08 7.08 -25.17
C LEU A 177 -2.66 6.19 -23.99
N TYR A 178 -2.37 6.74 -22.81
CA TYR A 178 -2.05 5.97 -21.62
C TYR A 178 -3.23 5.08 -21.21
N ARG A 179 -4.46 5.57 -21.26
CA ARG A 179 -5.66 4.74 -21.01
C ARG A 179 -5.86 3.70 -22.09
N LYS A 180 -5.64 4.06 -23.36
CA LYS A 180 -5.78 3.16 -24.50
C LYS A 180 -4.82 1.97 -24.46
N TYR A 181 -3.56 2.21 -24.06
CA TYR A 181 -2.51 1.17 -24.04
C TYR A 181 -2.30 0.54 -22.69
N GLY A 182 -2.56 1.27 -21.60
CA GLY A 182 -2.30 0.82 -20.24
C GLY A 182 -3.49 0.15 -19.55
N ASP A 183 -4.69 0.22 -20.14
CA ASP A 183 -5.94 -0.26 -19.51
C ASP A 183 -6.10 0.24 -18.05
N SER A 184 -5.72 1.51 -17.82
CA SER A 184 -5.68 2.12 -16.50
C SER A 184 -6.29 3.52 -16.54
N ASP A 185 -7.07 3.86 -15.52
CA ASP A 185 -7.62 5.20 -15.32
C ASP A 185 -6.60 6.19 -14.69
N ALA A 186 -5.43 5.69 -14.30
CA ALA A 186 -4.40 6.51 -13.68
C ALA A 186 -3.53 7.19 -14.73
N ASP A 187 -3.48 8.50 -14.73
CA ASP A 187 -2.48 9.27 -15.46
C ASP A 187 -1.13 9.10 -14.75
N ALA A 188 -0.09 8.76 -15.51
CA ALA A 188 1.26 8.56 -14.96
C ALA A 188 1.84 9.86 -14.38
N PHE A 189 1.43 11.00 -14.95
CA PHE A 189 1.80 12.33 -14.51
C PHE A 189 0.57 13.24 -14.59
N ALA A 190 0.26 13.93 -13.50
CA ALA A 190 -0.73 15.00 -13.58
C ALA A 190 -0.16 16.10 -14.52
N PRO A 191 -0.94 16.60 -15.50
CA PRO A 191 -0.54 17.77 -16.26
C PRO A 191 -0.33 18.95 -15.30
N ILE A 192 0.74 19.68 -15.51
CA ILE A 192 1.08 20.88 -14.74
C ILE A 192 0.13 22.01 -15.09
#